data_78e1761332c4ea66ad8c5019a199eecf
#
_entry.id   78e1761332c4ea66ad8c5019a199eecf
#
_cell.length_a   1.000
_cell.length_b   1.000
_cell.length_c   1.000
_cell.angle_alpha   90.00
_cell.angle_beta   90.00
_cell.angle_gamma   90.00
#
_symmetry.space_group_name_H-M   'P 1'
#
loop_
_entity.id
_entity.type
_entity.pdbx_description
1 polymer ?
#
loop_
_entity_poly.entity_id
_entity_poly.type
_entity_poly.pdbx_seq_one_letter_code
_entity_poly.pdbx_strand_id
1 'polypeptide(L)'
;LYNRFRQTWCPGSTFKPVIAAIGLKVGAFTANDDFGNEGLAWQKDSSWGDYTVTTLHDYAPVILKNALIYSDNIYFAKAALKIGADQLMQSLNQIGFNQELPFDIKMSESQYSNMDKIETEIQLADSGYGQGQILVNPLHLASIYTAFLNDGNMIKPYLHADGGSTSSEIWIKDAFSP
;
A
#
# COMPACT_ATOMS: atom_id res chain seq x y z
N LEU A 1 -13.20 -19.79 -18.61
CA LEU A 1 -13.28 -18.32 -18.61
C LEU A 1 -12.30 -17.77 -17.57
N TYR A 2 -11.39 -16.90 -18.00
CA TYR A 2 -10.42 -16.26 -17.11
C TYR A 2 -11.09 -15.10 -16.36
N ASN A 3 -11.23 -15.21 -15.04
CA ASN A 3 -11.81 -14.16 -14.21
C ASN A 3 -10.69 -13.31 -13.59
N ARG A 4 -10.51 -12.10 -14.11
CA ARG A 4 -9.46 -11.18 -13.67
C ARG A 4 -9.61 -10.71 -12.23
N PHE A 5 -10.82 -10.69 -11.68
CA PHE A 5 -11.05 -10.31 -10.27
C PHE A 5 -10.56 -11.37 -9.28
N ARG A 6 -10.35 -12.61 -9.73
CA ARG A 6 -9.84 -13.69 -8.87
C ARG A 6 -8.32 -13.65 -8.71
N GLN A 7 -7.63 -12.92 -9.57
CA GLN A 7 -6.17 -12.86 -9.61
C GLN A 7 -5.63 -11.68 -8.79
N THR A 8 -4.33 -11.71 -8.54
CA THR A 8 -3.60 -10.61 -7.93
C THR A 8 -2.70 -9.94 -8.98
N TRP A 9 -2.46 -8.65 -8.78
CA TRP A 9 -1.70 -7.81 -9.69
C TRP A 9 -0.77 -6.90 -8.91
N CYS A 10 0.33 -6.51 -9.52
CA CYS A 10 1.20 -5.48 -9.00
C CYS A 10 0.42 -4.14 -8.97
N PRO A 11 0.19 -3.53 -7.79
CA PRO A 11 -0.65 -2.34 -7.69
C PRO A 11 0.05 -1.06 -8.18
N GLY A 12 1.39 -1.03 -8.17
CA GLY A 12 2.14 0.16 -8.52
C GLY A 12 1.74 1.37 -7.66
N SER A 13 1.69 2.54 -8.27
CA SER A 13 1.42 3.81 -7.57
C SER A 13 0.05 3.91 -6.89
N THR A 14 -0.90 3.04 -7.22
CA THR A 14 -2.17 2.98 -6.47
C THR A 14 -2.00 2.48 -5.04
N PHE A 15 -0.83 1.93 -4.70
CA PHE A 15 -0.51 1.49 -3.36
C PHE A 15 0.05 2.60 -2.45
N LYS A 16 0.50 3.70 -3.01
CA LYS A 16 1.10 4.83 -2.26
C LYS A 16 0.19 5.41 -1.18
N PRO A 17 -1.11 5.65 -1.41
CA PRO A 17 -2.00 6.08 -0.34
C PRO A 17 -2.11 5.07 0.82
N VAL A 18 -2.02 3.77 0.53
CA VAL A 18 -2.05 2.72 1.56
C VAL A 18 -0.80 2.79 2.44
N ILE A 19 0.38 2.93 1.83
CA ILE A 19 1.65 3.13 2.57
C ILE A 19 1.62 4.41 3.39
N ALA A 20 1.08 5.50 2.83
CA ALA A 20 0.90 6.75 3.57
C ALA A 20 0.03 6.57 4.81
N ALA A 21 -1.13 5.95 4.66
CA ALA A 21 -2.06 5.70 5.76
C ALA A 21 -1.46 4.82 6.85
N ILE A 22 -0.73 3.77 6.47
CA ILE A 22 0.01 2.92 7.42
C ILE A 22 1.05 3.74 8.18
N GLY A 23 1.89 4.50 7.47
CA GLY A 23 2.95 5.29 8.09
C GLY A 23 2.44 6.35 9.07
N LEU A 24 1.33 7.02 8.73
CA LEU A 24 0.66 7.97 9.62
C LEU A 24 0.07 7.26 10.85
N LYS A 25 -0.62 6.14 10.65
CA LYS A 25 -1.26 5.37 11.73
C LYS A 25 -0.24 4.87 12.75
N VAL A 26 0.90 4.36 12.30
CA VAL A 26 1.93 3.82 13.20
C VAL A 26 2.90 4.90 13.72
N GLY A 27 2.74 6.15 13.29
CA GLY A 27 3.57 7.26 13.73
C GLY A 27 5.00 7.24 13.17
N ALA A 28 5.22 6.57 12.04
CA ALA A 28 6.54 6.51 11.40
C ALA A 28 6.99 7.88 10.83
N PHE A 29 6.03 8.69 10.45
CA PHE A 29 6.20 10.07 9.99
C PHE A 29 4.88 10.84 10.08
N THR A 30 4.94 12.14 9.90
CA THR A 30 3.78 13.03 9.79
C THR A 30 3.58 13.50 8.33
N ALA A 31 2.39 14.01 8.02
CA ALA A 31 2.09 14.51 6.66
C ALA A 31 2.95 15.71 6.25
N ASN A 32 3.51 16.46 7.21
CA ASN A 32 4.31 17.64 7.00
C ASN A 32 5.82 17.42 7.08
N ASP A 33 6.26 16.20 7.36
CA ASP A 33 7.68 15.88 7.37
C ASP A 33 8.25 16.02 5.96
N ASP A 34 9.27 16.86 5.81
CA ASP A 34 10.01 17.01 4.54
C ASP A 34 11.10 15.93 4.47
N PHE A 35 10.98 15.03 3.50
CA PHE A 35 11.95 13.94 3.31
C PHE A 35 13.19 14.36 2.52
N GLY A 36 13.26 15.63 2.11
CA GLY A 36 14.35 16.18 1.33
C GLY A 36 14.29 15.80 -0.15
N ASN A 37 14.75 16.75 -0.98
CA ASN A 37 14.83 16.56 -2.42
C ASN A 37 16.15 15.86 -2.78
N GLU A 38 16.05 14.71 -3.42
CA GLU A 38 17.19 13.89 -3.88
C GLU A 38 17.39 13.97 -5.41
N GLY A 39 16.67 14.88 -6.07
CA GLY A 39 16.60 14.89 -7.53
C GLY A 39 15.77 13.73 -8.09
N LEU A 40 16.16 13.19 -9.25
CA LEU A 40 15.37 12.19 -9.97
C LEU A 40 15.78 10.74 -9.68
N ALA A 41 16.87 10.52 -8.95
CA ALA A 41 17.35 9.17 -8.59
C ALA A 41 17.97 9.18 -7.20
N TRP A 42 17.71 8.12 -6.43
CA TRP A 42 18.18 8.00 -5.07
C TRP A 42 18.47 6.53 -4.71
N GLN A 43 19.49 6.31 -3.93
CA GLN A 43 19.74 5.06 -3.18
C GLN A 43 20.06 5.40 -1.74
N LYS A 44 19.78 4.50 -0.81
CA LYS A 44 20.03 4.75 0.60
C LYS A 44 21.53 4.89 0.89
N ASP A 45 22.31 3.96 0.39
CA ASP A 45 23.77 3.94 0.49
C ASP A 45 24.38 2.92 -0.49
N SER A 46 25.69 2.79 -0.47
CA SER A 46 26.43 1.91 -1.38
C SER A 46 26.15 0.41 -1.20
N SER A 47 25.49 -0.01 -0.13
CA SER A 47 25.10 -1.42 0.06
C SER A 47 24.06 -1.88 -0.97
N TRP A 48 23.37 -0.95 -1.63
CA TRP A 48 22.42 -1.22 -2.70
C TRP A 48 23.09 -1.46 -4.06
N GLY A 49 24.43 -1.31 -4.16
CA GLY A 49 25.16 -1.48 -5.41
C GLY A 49 24.69 -0.48 -6.47
N ASP A 50 24.32 -0.97 -7.65
CA ASP A 50 23.84 -0.14 -8.76
C ASP A 50 22.33 0.14 -8.70
N TYR A 51 21.62 -0.39 -7.68
CA TYR A 51 20.19 -0.20 -7.56
C TYR A 51 19.85 1.21 -7.08
N THR A 52 18.96 1.88 -7.80
CA THR A 52 18.43 3.20 -7.45
C THR A 52 16.91 3.24 -7.63
N VAL A 53 16.23 3.97 -6.77
CA VAL A 53 14.83 4.35 -6.94
C VAL A 53 14.79 5.65 -7.75
N THR A 54 13.92 5.70 -8.76
CA THR A 54 13.78 6.88 -9.62
C THR A 54 12.39 7.49 -9.51
N THR A 55 12.30 8.81 -9.69
CA THR A 55 11.05 9.56 -9.79
C THR A 55 11.06 10.43 -11.06
N LEU A 56 9.90 10.97 -11.44
CA LEU A 56 9.76 11.74 -12.69
C LEU A 56 9.83 13.26 -12.46
N HIS A 57 9.69 13.72 -11.24
CA HIS A 57 9.56 15.14 -10.91
C HIS A 57 10.55 15.54 -9.82
N ASP A 58 11.16 16.70 -10.04
CA ASP A 58 12.00 17.40 -9.09
C ASP A 58 11.19 18.55 -8.50
N TYR A 59 10.95 18.53 -7.19
CA TYR A 59 10.08 19.48 -6.50
C TYR A 59 10.46 19.65 -5.03
N ALA A 60 10.01 20.73 -4.43
CA ALA A 60 10.13 21.01 -3.01
C ALA A 60 8.91 21.81 -2.50
N PRO A 61 8.51 21.67 -1.23
CA PRO A 61 9.00 20.71 -0.23
C PRO A 61 8.56 19.27 -0.55
N VAL A 62 9.35 18.28 -0.11
CA VAL A 62 9.07 16.85 -0.32
C VAL A 62 8.24 16.30 0.84
N ILE A 63 7.03 16.81 0.97
CA ILE A 63 6.02 16.41 1.97
C ILE A 63 4.98 15.48 1.35
N LEU A 64 4.22 14.76 2.17
CA LEU A 64 3.25 13.75 1.73
C LEU A 64 2.29 14.24 0.63
N LYS A 65 1.71 15.44 0.80
CA LYS A 65 0.80 16.03 -0.19
C LYS A 65 1.44 16.11 -1.58
N ASN A 66 2.64 16.67 -1.66
CA ASN A 66 3.35 16.84 -2.93
C ASN A 66 3.81 15.48 -3.49
N ALA A 67 4.28 14.59 -2.62
CA ALA A 67 4.66 13.23 -3.03
C ALA A 67 3.52 12.44 -3.68
N LEU A 68 2.29 12.61 -3.20
CA LEU A 68 1.10 12.02 -3.82
C LEU A 68 0.76 12.72 -5.15
N ILE A 69 0.82 14.05 -5.22
CA ILE A 69 0.55 14.82 -6.45
C ILE A 69 1.51 14.41 -7.56
N TYR A 70 2.81 14.31 -7.27
CA TYR A 70 3.84 13.97 -8.24
C TYR A 70 4.11 12.48 -8.38
N SER A 71 3.39 11.65 -7.62
CA SER A 71 3.57 10.19 -7.59
C SER A 71 5.03 9.78 -7.35
N ASP A 72 5.66 10.35 -6.34
CA ASP A 72 7.09 10.24 -6.07
C ASP A 72 7.47 8.89 -5.48
N ASN A 73 8.21 8.08 -6.23
CA ASN A 73 8.68 6.78 -5.76
C ASN A 73 9.75 6.91 -4.67
N ILE A 74 10.60 7.94 -4.73
CA ILE A 74 11.68 8.14 -3.74
C ILE A 74 11.08 8.44 -2.37
N TYR A 75 10.08 9.33 -2.30
CA TYR A 75 9.35 9.59 -1.05
C TYR A 75 8.79 8.29 -0.45
N PHE A 76 8.10 7.49 -1.26
CA PHE A 76 7.44 6.29 -0.77
C PHE A 76 8.40 5.13 -0.48
N ALA A 77 9.54 5.04 -1.15
CA ALA A 77 10.64 4.16 -0.75
C ALA A 77 11.16 4.53 0.65
N LYS A 78 11.45 5.81 0.87
CA LYS A 78 11.86 6.33 2.20
C LYS A 78 10.77 6.10 3.25
N ALA A 79 9.49 6.27 2.91
CA ALA A 79 8.36 6.02 3.80
C ALA A 79 8.32 4.55 4.25
N ALA A 80 8.47 3.59 3.33
CA ALA A 80 8.53 2.17 3.67
C ALA A 80 9.72 1.84 4.58
N LEU A 81 10.90 2.42 4.31
CA LEU A 81 12.07 2.25 5.17
C LEU A 81 11.85 2.82 6.58
N LYS A 82 11.16 3.96 6.70
CA LYS A 82 10.79 4.55 8.01
C LYS A 82 9.78 3.69 8.79
N ILE A 83 8.83 3.07 8.11
CA ILE A 83 7.88 2.12 8.71
C ILE A 83 8.65 0.87 9.19
N GLY A 84 9.57 0.36 8.39
CA GLY A 84 10.30 -0.87 8.65
C GLY A 84 9.54 -2.14 8.24
N ALA A 85 10.29 -3.21 7.94
CA ALA A 85 9.72 -4.43 7.38
C ALA A 85 8.69 -5.09 8.30
N ASP A 86 9.02 -5.28 9.58
CA ASP A 86 8.14 -5.97 10.53
C ASP A 86 6.83 -5.21 10.74
N GLN A 87 6.91 -3.88 10.93
CA GLN A 87 5.74 -3.05 11.12
C GLN A 87 4.87 -2.98 9.85
N LEU A 88 5.50 -2.92 8.66
CA LEU A 88 4.78 -2.93 7.40
C LEU A 88 4.03 -4.26 7.20
N MET A 89 4.70 -5.39 7.40
CA MET A 89 4.07 -6.72 7.31
C MET A 89 2.92 -6.87 8.30
N GLN A 90 3.11 -6.46 9.55
CA GLN A 90 2.05 -6.48 10.56
C GLN A 90 0.85 -5.63 10.14
N SER A 91 1.08 -4.41 9.66
CA SER A 91 0.02 -3.50 9.21
C SER A 91 -0.72 -4.04 7.99
N LEU A 92 -0.01 -4.63 7.03
CA LEU A 92 -0.63 -5.26 5.86
C LEU A 92 -1.47 -6.48 6.23
N ASN A 93 -1.00 -7.32 7.17
CA ASN A 93 -1.80 -8.42 7.70
C ASN A 93 -3.10 -7.92 8.36
N GLN A 94 -3.03 -6.81 9.10
CA GLN A 94 -4.20 -6.20 9.76
C GLN A 94 -5.26 -5.69 8.79
N ILE A 95 -4.88 -5.37 7.55
CA ILE A 95 -5.81 -4.94 6.50
C ILE A 95 -6.13 -6.04 5.48
N GLY A 96 -5.85 -7.30 5.81
CA GLY A 96 -6.33 -8.47 5.07
C GLY A 96 -5.31 -9.11 4.12
N PHE A 97 -4.04 -8.73 4.13
CA PHE A 97 -2.99 -9.42 3.36
C PHE A 97 -2.70 -10.80 3.93
N ASN A 98 -2.29 -11.74 3.07
CA ASN A 98 -1.99 -13.14 3.39
C ASN A 98 -3.15 -13.87 4.10
N GLN A 99 -4.38 -13.49 3.79
CA GLN A 99 -5.59 -14.05 4.37
C GLN A 99 -6.61 -14.29 3.28
N GLU A 100 -7.51 -15.26 3.52
CA GLU A 100 -8.66 -15.46 2.67
C GLU A 100 -9.55 -14.21 2.66
N LEU A 101 -9.92 -13.79 1.46
CA LEU A 101 -10.77 -12.62 1.29
C LEU A 101 -12.24 -13.00 1.54
N PRO A 102 -13.04 -12.13 2.21
CA PRO A 102 -14.43 -12.44 2.61
C PRO A 102 -15.41 -12.28 1.43
N PHE A 103 -15.16 -13.00 0.33
CA PHE A 103 -16.01 -12.97 -0.85
C PHE A 103 -16.82 -14.25 -1.00
N ASP A 104 -17.93 -14.17 -1.73
CA ASP A 104 -18.81 -15.31 -2.02
C ASP A 104 -18.13 -16.37 -2.90
N ILE A 105 -17.08 -15.97 -3.62
CA ILE A 105 -16.26 -16.89 -4.42
C ILE A 105 -14.80 -16.79 -3.98
N LYS A 106 -14.10 -17.90 -4.05
CA LYS A 106 -12.67 -17.95 -3.68
C LYS A 106 -11.84 -17.03 -4.60
N MET A 107 -11.11 -16.10 -3.98
CA MET A 107 -10.18 -15.17 -4.60
C MET A 107 -8.75 -15.53 -4.26
N SER A 108 -7.79 -15.09 -5.08
CA SER A 108 -6.37 -15.13 -4.70
C SER A 108 -6.12 -14.11 -3.58
N GLU A 109 -5.41 -14.53 -2.57
CA GLU A 109 -5.01 -13.68 -1.45
C GLU A 109 -4.01 -12.62 -1.91
N SER A 110 -4.14 -11.41 -1.38
CA SER A 110 -3.12 -10.38 -1.55
C SER A 110 -1.88 -10.73 -0.73
N GLN A 111 -0.70 -10.43 -1.25
CA GLN A 111 0.58 -10.75 -0.61
C GLN A 111 1.53 -9.54 -0.61
N TYR A 112 2.48 -9.52 0.31
CA TYR A 112 3.57 -8.55 0.32
C TYR A 112 4.92 -9.17 -0.06
N SER A 113 5.01 -10.49 -0.14
CA SER A 113 6.22 -11.21 -0.54
C SER A 113 5.86 -12.54 -1.19
N ASN A 114 6.74 -13.06 -2.04
CA ASN A 114 6.68 -14.44 -2.55
C ASN A 114 7.08 -15.47 -1.47
N MET A 115 7.74 -14.98 -0.43
CA MET A 115 8.08 -15.71 0.79
C MET A 115 7.19 -15.20 1.93
N ASP A 116 7.36 -15.74 3.13
CA ASP A 116 6.56 -15.36 4.29
C ASP A 116 6.89 -13.96 4.83
N LYS A 117 7.98 -13.36 4.37
CA LYS A 117 8.47 -12.06 4.86
C LYS A 117 9.14 -11.22 3.78
N ILE A 118 9.21 -9.92 4.04
CA ILE A 118 10.08 -8.99 3.31
C ILE A 118 11.50 -9.19 3.82
N GLU A 119 12.42 -9.63 2.95
CA GLU A 119 13.75 -10.09 3.37
C GLU A 119 14.83 -9.03 3.22
N THR A 120 14.73 -8.18 2.20
CA THR A 120 15.78 -7.21 1.89
C THR A 120 15.27 -5.78 2.01
N GLU A 121 16.19 -4.86 2.24
CA GLU A 121 15.91 -3.44 2.31
C GLU A 121 15.44 -2.87 0.97
N ILE A 122 16.00 -3.35 -0.14
CA ILE A 122 15.53 -2.98 -1.49
C ILE A 122 14.11 -3.45 -1.71
N GLN A 123 13.77 -4.69 -1.34
CA GLN A 123 12.40 -5.19 -1.42
C GLN A 123 11.44 -4.33 -0.58
N LEU A 124 11.85 -3.93 0.62
CA LEU A 124 11.07 -3.04 1.47
C LEU A 124 10.84 -1.68 0.80
N ALA A 125 11.89 -1.07 0.27
CA ALA A 125 11.81 0.21 -0.42
C ALA A 125 10.86 0.15 -1.62
N ASP A 126 10.97 -0.89 -2.46
CA ASP A 126 10.10 -1.12 -3.63
C ASP A 126 8.63 -1.33 -3.23
N SER A 127 8.40 -1.99 -2.10
CA SER A 127 7.06 -2.19 -1.55
C SER A 127 6.36 -0.86 -1.25
N GLY A 128 7.11 0.19 -0.93
CA GLY A 128 6.59 1.53 -0.64
C GLY A 128 5.81 2.17 -1.78
N TYR A 129 6.10 1.83 -3.03
CA TYR A 129 5.38 2.33 -4.20
C TYR A 129 4.71 1.22 -5.02
N GLY A 130 4.38 0.10 -4.34
CA GLY A 130 3.58 -0.98 -4.90
C GLY A 130 4.29 -1.84 -5.92
N GLN A 131 5.61 -1.89 -5.86
CA GLN A 131 6.48 -2.74 -6.66
C GLN A 131 7.07 -3.87 -5.80
N GLY A 132 8.23 -4.39 -6.17
CA GLY A 132 8.84 -5.53 -5.48
C GLY A 132 7.99 -6.78 -5.64
N GLN A 133 7.55 -7.35 -4.53
CA GLN A 133 6.75 -8.59 -4.50
C GLN A 133 5.31 -8.36 -4.00
N ILE A 134 4.86 -7.10 -3.93
CA ILE A 134 3.47 -6.75 -3.60
C ILE A 134 2.55 -7.18 -4.73
N LEU A 135 1.59 -8.03 -4.42
CA LEU A 135 0.49 -8.41 -5.32
C LEU A 135 -0.84 -8.23 -4.59
N VAL A 136 -1.75 -7.51 -5.20
CA VAL A 136 -3.05 -7.19 -4.59
C VAL A 136 -4.20 -7.68 -5.48
N ASN A 137 -5.19 -8.30 -4.85
CA ASN A 137 -6.46 -8.57 -5.51
C ASN A 137 -7.19 -7.24 -5.75
N PRO A 138 -7.74 -6.97 -6.95
CA PRO A 138 -8.37 -5.67 -7.26
C PRO A 138 -9.54 -5.31 -6.35
N LEU A 139 -10.35 -6.30 -5.95
CA LEU A 139 -11.49 -6.06 -5.06
C LEU A 139 -11.02 -5.81 -3.62
N HIS A 140 -9.94 -6.45 -3.20
CA HIS A 140 -9.29 -6.15 -1.92
C HIS A 140 -8.76 -4.71 -1.90
N LEU A 141 -8.07 -4.28 -2.96
CA LEU A 141 -7.60 -2.90 -3.07
C LEU A 141 -8.75 -1.90 -3.05
N ALA A 142 -9.84 -2.17 -3.77
CA ALA A 142 -11.04 -1.35 -3.72
C ALA A 142 -11.64 -1.26 -2.31
N SER A 143 -11.69 -2.38 -1.58
CA SER A 143 -12.12 -2.41 -0.18
C SER A 143 -11.21 -1.57 0.73
N ILE A 144 -9.89 -1.67 0.56
CA ILE A 144 -8.93 -0.83 1.30
C ILE A 144 -9.23 0.66 1.07
N TYR A 145 -9.50 1.05 -0.19
CA TYR A 145 -9.82 2.44 -0.52
C TYR A 145 -11.12 2.95 0.10
N THR A 146 -12.07 2.07 0.42
CA THR A 146 -13.29 2.50 1.13
C THR A 146 -12.98 3.08 2.50
N ALA A 147 -11.89 2.65 3.15
CA ALA A 147 -11.50 3.16 4.45
C ALA A 147 -11.15 4.65 4.44
N PHE A 148 -10.66 5.20 3.32
CA PHE A 148 -10.38 6.64 3.20
C PHE A 148 -11.64 7.51 3.22
N LEU A 149 -12.82 6.94 2.95
CA LEU A 149 -14.10 7.63 2.89
C LEU A 149 -15.09 7.16 3.96
N ASN A 150 -14.67 6.29 4.87
CA ASN A 150 -15.52 5.63 5.85
C ASN A 150 -14.86 5.57 7.23
N ASP A 151 -14.32 6.70 7.69
CA ASP A 151 -13.71 6.86 9.02
C ASP A 151 -12.68 5.74 9.36
N GLY A 152 -11.87 5.37 8.38
CA GLY A 152 -10.85 4.35 8.54
C GLY A 152 -11.35 2.89 8.48
N ASN A 153 -12.63 2.65 8.20
CA ASN A 153 -13.21 1.30 8.17
C ASN A 153 -13.32 0.76 6.75
N MET A 154 -12.80 -0.45 6.52
CA MET A 154 -12.92 -1.15 5.24
C MET A 154 -14.30 -1.78 5.10
N ILE A 155 -14.94 -1.57 3.96
CA ILE A 155 -16.23 -2.16 3.61
C ILE A 155 -15.99 -3.53 2.97
N LYS A 156 -16.80 -4.52 3.38
CA LYS A 156 -16.80 -5.84 2.77
C LYS A 156 -17.37 -5.76 1.36
N PRO A 157 -16.61 -6.19 0.34
CA PRO A 157 -17.14 -6.24 -1.02
C PRO A 157 -18.18 -7.37 -1.15
N TYR A 158 -19.16 -7.15 -2.01
CA TYR A 158 -20.13 -8.17 -2.41
C TYR A 158 -20.31 -8.14 -3.93
N LEU A 159 -20.58 -9.31 -4.51
CA LEU A 159 -20.72 -9.47 -5.94
C LEU A 159 -22.19 -9.39 -6.42
N HIS A 160 -23.12 -9.57 -5.51
CA HIS A 160 -24.56 -9.60 -5.80
C HIS A 160 -25.32 -8.76 -4.78
N ALA A 161 -26.10 -7.80 -5.28
CA ALA A 161 -27.04 -7.03 -4.45
C ALA A 161 -28.42 -7.65 -4.57
N ASP A 162 -28.91 -8.26 -3.50
CA ASP A 162 -30.31 -8.66 -3.41
C ASP A 162 -31.19 -7.42 -3.40
N GLY A 163 -31.97 -7.26 -4.44
CA GLY A 163 -32.65 -6.04 -4.85
C GLY A 163 -33.42 -5.31 -3.75
N GLY A 164 -32.77 -4.45 -2.99
CA GLY A 164 -33.47 -3.50 -2.16
C GLY A 164 -32.78 -2.95 -0.93
N SER A 165 -31.75 -3.51 -0.39
CA SER A 165 -31.04 -2.91 0.76
C SER A 165 -29.53 -3.02 0.59
N THR A 166 -28.90 -1.91 0.27
CA THR A 166 -27.46 -1.76 0.21
C THR A 166 -26.92 -1.30 1.56
N SER A 167 -27.14 -2.07 2.62
CA SER A 167 -26.40 -1.81 3.87
C SER A 167 -24.97 -2.32 3.67
N SER A 168 -23.99 -1.40 3.69
CA SER A 168 -22.60 -1.76 3.67
C SER A 168 -22.22 -2.48 4.97
N GLU A 169 -21.59 -3.67 4.86
CA GLU A 169 -21.02 -4.40 5.98
C GLU A 169 -19.55 -3.99 6.15
N ILE A 170 -19.14 -3.70 7.39
CA ILE A 170 -17.73 -3.45 7.69
C ILE A 170 -16.99 -4.78 7.73
N TRP A 171 -15.91 -4.87 6.94
CA TRP A 171 -15.01 -6.02 6.99
C TRP A 171 -13.93 -5.83 8.07
N ILE A 172 -13.21 -4.72 8.01
CA ILE A 172 -12.15 -4.40 8.97
C ILE A 172 -12.42 -3.02 9.55
N LYS A 173 -12.57 -2.98 10.88
CA LYS A 173 -12.75 -1.75 11.62
C LYS A 173 -11.40 -1.13 11.94
N ASP A 174 -11.33 0.21 11.93
CA ASP A 174 -10.14 0.98 12.28
C ASP A 174 -8.88 0.52 11.49
N ALA A 175 -9.06 0.17 10.20
CA ALA A 175 -7.96 -0.17 9.32
C ALA A 175 -6.93 0.97 9.22
N PHE A 176 -7.43 2.21 9.15
CA PHE A 176 -6.63 3.44 9.21
C PHE A 176 -7.19 4.39 10.26
N SER A 177 -6.39 5.40 10.64
CA SER A 177 -6.87 6.52 11.45
C SER A 177 -7.85 7.37 10.64
N PRO A 178 -8.88 7.95 11.26
CA PRO A 178 -9.79 8.89 10.63
C PRO A 178 -9.08 10.10 10.04
#